data_e93e6a27db8b2703e75220f1a533dd9d
#
_entry.id   e93e6a27db8b2703e75220f1a533dd9d
#
_cell.length_a   1.000
_cell.length_b   1.000
_cell.length_c   1.000
_cell.angle_alpha   90.00
_cell.angle_beta   90.00
_cell.angle_gamma   90.00
#
_symmetry.space_group_name_H-M   'P 1'
#
loop_
_entity.id
_entity.type
_entity.pdbx_description
1 polymer ?
#
loop_
_entity_poly.entity_id
_entity_poly.type
_entity_poly.pdbx_seq_one_letter_code
_entity_poly.pdbx_strand_id
1 'polypeptide(L)'
;MDEIVTFSNDAVFDTPRDSSHIAMNPGEELTMEQSLNAILIRSANEVCYAVAEHITGTTDWQVFSDIMNERASELGCLNSHFVNPNGLPDENHYTTAYDLAMIGRVFFANEMLCKITLYKRIDFPVTEKLPKGKLENNIMKIIPGGEYAYEYLVGCKTGYTDIARSCLVSCAEKEGMKLICVVMHDESPYQYQDTIALFDYGFSNFEKINVSKTETKYNIDNTGLFYSGNDLFGSSQPFLSLNQDDFIIMPRTASFDDAKSSISYDTGNENQAAIISYTYHDIPVGSVRVNFSVNREENSLFDIQPDGEVLPQESDQPVIFVNVALILI
;
A
#
# COMPACT_ATOMS: atom_id res chain seq x y z
N MET A 1 12.05 -11.27 -10.89
CA MET A 1 12.18 -10.03 -11.68
C MET A 1 12.84 -10.23 -13.05
N ASP A 2 13.67 -11.28 -13.18
CA ASP A 2 14.39 -11.60 -14.43
C ASP A 2 13.59 -12.52 -15.37
N GLU A 3 12.38 -12.90 -14.99
CA GLU A 3 11.45 -13.67 -15.83
C GLU A 3 11.14 -12.90 -17.12
N ILE A 4 11.04 -13.63 -18.22
CA ILE A 4 10.82 -13.05 -19.54
C ILE A 4 9.33 -13.05 -19.85
N VAL A 5 8.78 -11.87 -20.06
CA VAL A 5 7.42 -11.65 -20.54
C VAL A 5 7.48 -11.50 -22.06
N THR A 6 6.88 -12.43 -22.79
CA THR A 6 6.79 -12.43 -24.25
C THR A 6 5.45 -11.85 -24.69
N PHE A 7 5.47 -10.96 -25.66
CA PHE A 7 4.26 -10.31 -26.17
C PHE A 7 3.59 -11.17 -27.24
N SER A 8 2.40 -11.68 -26.95
CA SER A 8 1.56 -12.38 -27.93
C SER A 8 0.86 -11.41 -28.89
N ASN A 9 0.24 -11.96 -29.94
CA ASN A 9 -0.65 -11.17 -30.82
C ASN A 9 -1.82 -10.57 -29.99
N ASP A 10 -2.43 -11.37 -29.12
CA ASP A 10 -3.60 -10.97 -28.36
C ASP A 10 -3.24 -9.84 -27.39
N ALA A 11 -2.14 -9.97 -26.61
CA ALA A 11 -1.68 -8.91 -25.70
C ALA A 11 -1.44 -7.56 -26.41
N VAL A 12 -0.93 -7.59 -27.65
CA VAL A 12 -0.64 -6.37 -28.41
C VAL A 12 -1.89 -5.79 -29.09
N PHE A 13 -2.75 -6.63 -29.69
CA PHE A 13 -3.83 -6.16 -30.56
C PHE A 13 -5.19 -6.06 -29.86
N ASP A 14 -5.40 -6.68 -28.70
CA ASP A 14 -6.57 -6.43 -27.86
C ASP A 14 -6.51 -5.05 -27.17
N THR A 15 -5.33 -4.44 -27.19
CA THR A 15 -5.16 -3.07 -26.69
C THR A 15 -5.58 -2.05 -27.76
N PRO A 16 -6.52 -1.12 -27.46
CA PRO A 16 -6.89 -0.05 -28.38
C PRO A 16 -5.67 0.81 -28.74
N ARG A 17 -5.48 1.09 -30.03
CA ARG A 17 -4.30 1.81 -30.55
C ARG A 17 -4.19 3.26 -30.11
N ASP A 18 -5.28 3.86 -29.68
CA ASP A 18 -5.36 5.23 -29.16
C ASP A 18 -5.19 5.30 -27.63
N SER A 19 -5.03 4.15 -26.99
CA SER A 19 -4.73 4.10 -25.57
C SER A 19 -3.22 4.22 -25.27
N SER A 20 -2.85 4.39 -24.01
CA SER A 20 -1.43 4.47 -23.60
C SER A 20 -0.70 3.16 -23.90
N HIS A 21 0.42 3.23 -24.62
CA HIS A 21 1.26 2.09 -24.95
C HIS A 21 2.73 2.48 -25.14
N ILE A 22 3.64 1.52 -25.17
CA ILE A 22 5.05 1.68 -25.54
C ILE A 22 5.36 1.09 -26.91
N ALA A 23 4.33 0.72 -27.68
CA ALA A 23 4.40 0.20 -29.03
C ALA A 23 5.23 -1.09 -29.14
N MET A 24 4.92 -2.07 -28.32
CA MET A 24 5.48 -3.43 -28.44
C MET A 24 4.91 -4.15 -29.64
N ASN A 25 5.69 -5.05 -30.23
CA ASN A 25 5.27 -5.91 -31.30
C ASN A 25 5.16 -7.36 -30.84
N PRO A 26 4.32 -8.19 -31.46
CA PRO A 26 4.28 -9.62 -31.18
C PRO A 26 5.67 -10.28 -31.33
N GLY A 27 6.01 -11.12 -30.36
CA GLY A 27 7.32 -11.79 -30.27
C GLY A 27 8.45 -10.96 -29.67
N GLU A 28 8.23 -9.67 -29.36
CA GLU A 28 9.17 -8.90 -28.54
C GLU A 28 9.10 -9.38 -27.09
N GLU A 29 10.16 -9.14 -26.34
CA GLU A 29 10.29 -9.61 -24.95
C GLU A 29 10.81 -8.50 -24.04
N LEU A 30 10.26 -8.47 -22.82
CA LEU A 30 10.75 -7.66 -21.71
C LEU A 30 10.96 -8.57 -20.49
N THR A 31 11.85 -8.19 -19.57
CA THR A 31 11.85 -8.80 -18.24
C THR A 31 10.62 -8.35 -17.45
N MET A 32 10.25 -9.08 -16.40
CA MET A 32 9.16 -8.66 -15.51
C MET A 32 9.44 -7.28 -14.91
N GLU A 33 10.68 -6.99 -14.53
CA GLU A 33 11.06 -5.66 -14.05
C GLU A 33 10.82 -4.57 -15.10
N GLN A 34 11.23 -4.80 -16.35
CA GLN A 34 10.99 -3.88 -17.46
C GLN A 34 9.50 -3.70 -17.73
N SER A 35 8.72 -4.77 -17.63
CA SER A 35 7.26 -4.74 -17.77
C SER A 35 6.61 -3.89 -16.69
N LEU A 36 6.98 -4.07 -15.42
CA LEU A 36 6.50 -3.23 -14.32
C LEU A 36 6.90 -1.75 -14.51
N ASN A 37 8.12 -1.49 -14.98
CA ASN A 37 8.54 -0.13 -15.32
C ASN A 37 7.63 0.49 -16.39
N ALA A 38 7.31 -0.25 -17.46
CA ALA A 38 6.42 0.23 -18.52
C ALA A 38 4.99 0.50 -18.04
N ILE A 39 4.44 -0.41 -17.22
CA ILE A 39 3.10 -0.27 -16.63
C ILE A 39 3.03 0.95 -15.70
N LEU A 40 3.99 1.08 -14.79
CA LEU A 40 3.92 2.10 -13.74
C LEU A 40 4.29 3.50 -14.26
N ILE A 41 5.23 3.62 -15.19
CA ILE A 41 5.75 4.91 -15.67
C ILE A 41 4.97 5.41 -16.89
N ARG A 42 4.64 4.53 -17.83
CA ARG A 42 3.96 4.88 -19.07
C ARG A 42 2.49 4.51 -19.11
N SER A 43 2.02 3.75 -18.11
CA SER A 43 0.66 3.20 -18.14
C SER A 43 0.41 2.37 -19.41
N ALA A 44 1.39 1.53 -19.79
CA ALA A 44 1.37 0.77 -21.03
C ALA A 44 0.36 -0.37 -20.98
N ASN A 45 -0.74 -0.23 -21.69
CA ASN A 45 -1.89 -1.14 -21.63
C ASN A 45 -1.58 -2.53 -22.19
N GLU A 46 -0.85 -2.61 -23.31
CA GLU A 46 -0.43 -3.88 -23.90
C GLU A 46 0.50 -4.68 -23.00
N VAL A 47 1.27 -3.98 -22.15
CA VAL A 47 2.16 -4.64 -21.20
C VAL A 47 1.36 -5.24 -20.04
N CYS A 48 0.24 -4.63 -19.65
CA CYS A 48 -0.66 -5.21 -18.64
C CYS A 48 -1.24 -6.55 -19.13
N TYR A 49 -1.66 -6.62 -20.40
CA TYR A 49 -2.13 -7.86 -21.00
C TYR A 49 -1.02 -8.92 -21.10
N ALA A 50 0.18 -8.54 -21.56
CA ALA A 50 1.30 -9.47 -21.64
C ALA A 50 1.71 -10.05 -20.28
N VAL A 51 1.69 -9.22 -19.21
CA VAL A 51 1.93 -9.69 -17.85
C VAL A 51 0.80 -10.59 -17.34
N ALA A 52 -0.46 -10.26 -17.65
CA ALA A 52 -1.60 -11.10 -17.29
C ALA A 52 -1.51 -12.48 -17.97
N GLU A 53 -1.17 -12.52 -19.26
CA GLU A 53 -0.94 -13.76 -20.00
C GLU A 53 0.22 -14.57 -19.42
N HIS A 54 1.34 -13.89 -19.09
CA HIS A 54 2.50 -14.53 -18.47
C HIS A 54 2.16 -15.23 -17.14
N ILE A 55 1.36 -14.58 -16.30
CA ILE A 55 0.97 -15.10 -14.97
C ILE A 55 -0.03 -16.26 -15.10
N THR A 56 -1.01 -16.12 -16.00
CA THR A 56 -2.12 -17.08 -16.10
C THR A 56 -1.87 -18.19 -17.13
N GLY A 57 -0.94 -17.99 -18.05
CA GLY A 57 -0.67 -18.90 -19.18
C GLY A 57 -1.78 -18.92 -20.23
N THR A 58 -2.70 -17.93 -20.23
CA THR A 58 -3.84 -17.84 -21.17
C THR A 58 -4.13 -16.40 -21.55
N THR A 59 -4.73 -16.20 -22.72
CA THR A 59 -5.29 -14.92 -23.19
C THR A 59 -6.77 -14.76 -22.85
N ASP A 60 -7.32 -15.62 -22.01
CA ASP A 60 -8.61 -15.38 -21.37
C ASP A 60 -8.42 -14.38 -20.22
N TRP A 61 -8.65 -13.10 -20.50
CA TRP A 61 -8.42 -12.00 -19.58
C TRP A 61 -9.30 -12.06 -18.31
N GLN A 62 -10.40 -12.82 -18.37
CA GLN A 62 -11.26 -13.03 -17.20
C GLN A 62 -10.51 -13.77 -16.10
N VAL A 63 -9.64 -14.73 -16.45
CA VAL A 63 -8.85 -15.49 -15.46
C VAL A 63 -7.98 -14.55 -14.61
N PHE A 64 -7.32 -13.56 -15.24
CA PHE A 64 -6.53 -12.58 -14.49
C PHE A 64 -7.42 -11.61 -13.70
N SER A 65 -8.55 -11.19 -14.27
CA SER A 65 -9.52 -10.33 -13.58
C SER A 65 -10.10 -11.00 -12.34
N ASP A 66 -10.32 -12.31 -12.39
CA ASP A 66 -10.79 -13.09 -11.22
C ASP A 66 -9.73 -13.07 -10.10
N ILE A 67 -8.44 -13.21 -10.42
CA ILE A 67 -7.34 -13.07 -9.45
C ILE A 67 -7.33 -11.65 -8.85
N MET A 68 -7.51 -10.61 -9.68
CA MET A 68 -7.59 -9.22 -9.19
C MET A 68 -8.76 -9.04 -8.23
N ASN A 69 -9.94 -9.58 -8.54
CA ASN A 69 -11.13 -9.47 -7.72
C ASN A 69 -11.02 -10.27 -6.41
N GLU A 70 -10.43 -11.46 -6.45
CA GLU A 70 -10.13 -12.24 -5.24
C GLU A 70 -9.20 -11.44 -4.32
N ARG A 71 -8.09 -10.90 -4.87
CA ARG A 71 -7.17 -10.07 -4.09
C ARG A 71 -7.82 -8.80 -3.54
N ALA A 72 -8.66 -8.13 -4.30
CA ALA A 72 -9.41 -6.97 -3.83
C ALA A 72 -10.34 -7.34 -2.66
N SER A 73 -11.02 -8.49 -2.75
CA SER A 73 -11.87 -8.99 -1.66
C SER A 73 -11.08 -9.27 -0.39
N GLU A 74 -9.91 -9.91 -0.49
CA GLU A 74 -9.00 -10.15 0.66
C GLU A 74 -8.56 -8.85 1.33
N LEU A 75 -8.36 -7.78 0.55
CA LEU A 75 -8.01 -6.45 1.05
C LEU A 75 -9.21 -5.68 1.63
N GLY A 76 -10.41 -6.25 1.63
CA GLY A 76 -11.62 -5.60 2.11
C GLY A 76 -12.21 -4.57 1.15
N CYS A 77 -11.86 -4.63 -0.14
CA CYS A 77 -12.42 -3.77 -1.18
C CYS A 77 -13.81 -4.27 -1.59
N LEU A 78 -14.84 -3.83 -0.88
CA LEU A 78 -16.21 -4.33 -1.04
C LEU A 78 -16.99 -3.67 -2.18
N ASN A 79 -16.46 -2.59 -2.75
CA ASN A 79 -17.13 -1.77 -3.76
C ASN A 79 -16.25 -1.61 -5.02
N SER A 80 -15.48 -2.63 -5.34
CA SER A 80 -14.63 -2.68 -6.53
C SER A 80 -14.87 -3.95 -7.31
N HIS A 81 -14.79 -3.85 -8.63
CA HIS A 81 -14.84 -4.96 -9.54
C HIS A 81 -13.96 -4.68 -10.77
N PHE A 82 -13.10 -5.63 -11.11
CA PHE A 82 -12.15 -5.53 -12.21
C PHE A 82 -12.53 -6.54 -13.30
N VAL A 83 -12.52 -6.10 -14.56
CA VAL A 83 -12.85 -6.95 -15.73
C VAL A 83 -11.74 -7.00 -16.78
N ASN A 84 -10.66 -6.23 -16.58
CA ASN A 84 -9.49 -6.24 -17.43
C ASN A 84 -8.23 -5.85 -16.64
N PRO A 85 -7.02 -6.21 -17.13
CA PRO A 85 -5.77 -5.97 -16.40
C PRO A 85 -5.25 -4.52 -16.50
N ASN A 86 -5.81 -3.69 -17.38
CA ASN A 86 -5.25 -2.37 -17.71
C ASN A 86 -6.09 -1.17 -17.26
N GLY A 87 -7.33 -1.39 -16.80
CA GLY A 87 -8.19 -0.32 -16.31
C GLY A 87 -8.90 0.49 -17.39
N LEU A 88 -8.94 0.02 -18.63
CA LEU A 88 -9.76 0.63 -19.67
C LEU A 88 -11.27 0.49 -19.35
N PRO A 89 -12.12 1.43 -19.83
CA PRO A 89 -13.51 1.48 -19.42
C PRO A 89 -14.32 0.24 -19.80
N ASP A 90 -15.09 -0.24 -18.84
CA ASP A 90 -16.15 -1.21 -18.99
C ASP A 90 -17.25 -0.88 -17.95
N GLU A 91 -18.51 -1.19 -18.25
CA GLU A 91 -19.64 -0.91 -17.34
C GLU A 91 -19.50 -1.63 -16.00
N ASN A 92 -18.84 -2.77 -15.98
CA ASN A 92 -18.59 -3.58 -14.79
C ASN A 92 -17.22 -3.32 -14.16
N HIS A 93 -16.41 -2.38 -14.69
CA HIS A 93 -15.11 -2.01 -14.15
C HIS A 93 -15.24 -0.74 -13.28
N TYR A 94 -15.33 -0.93 -11.97
CA TYR A 94 -15.55 0.18 -11.04
C TYR A 94 -14.78 0.00 -9.73
N THR A 95 -14.58 1.09 -9.03
CA THR A 95 -13.94 1.14 -7.72
C THR A 95 -14.38 2.38 -6.94
N THR A 96 -13.92 2.51 -5.70
CA THR A 96 -14.11 3.69 -4.84
C THR A 96 -12.77 4.26 -4.39
N ALA A 97 -12.76 5.52 -3.91
CA ALA A 97 -11.55 6.10 -3.33
C ALA A 97 -11.08 5.33 -2.08
N TYR A 98 -12.01 4.80 -1.30
CA TYR A 98 -11.70 3.95 -0.16
C TYR A 98 -10.98 2.66 -0.58
N ASP A 99 -11.54 1.92 -1.53
CA ASP A 99 -10.98 0.64 -1.99
C ASP A 99 -9.61 0.85 -2.66
N LEU A 100 -9.46 1.93 -3.46
CA LEU A 100 -8.14 2.28 -4.02
C LEU A 100 -7.12 2.66 -2.94
N ALA A 101 -7.55 3.26 -1.82
CA ALA A 101 -6.66 3.51 -0.69
C ALA A 101 -6.24 2.20 0.00
N MET A 102 -7.13 1.21 0.10
CA MET A 102 -6.81 -0.14 0.62
C MET A 102 -5.82 -0.86 -0.27
N ILE A 103 -6.02 -0.84 -1.59
CA ILE A 103 -5.04 -1.37 -2.57
C ILE A 103 -3.72 -0.60 -2.46
N GLY A 104 -3.79 0.72 -2.35
CA GLY A 104 -2.63 1.61 -2.18
C GLY A 104 -1.79 1.27 -0.95
N ARG A 105 -2.40 0.83 0.16
CA ARG A 105 -1.65 0.40 1.36
C ARG A 105 -0.67 -0.71 1.04
N VAL A 106 -1.12 -1.74 0.34
CA VAL A 106 -0.28 -2.88 -0.03
C VAL A 106 0.74 -2.48 -1.09
N PHE A 107 0.32 -1.71 -2.10
CA PHE A 107 1.21 -1.23 -3.14
C PHE A 107 2.37 -0.39 -2.57
N PHE A 108 2.05 0.61 -1.75
CA PHE A 108 3.05 1.53 -1.19
C PHE A 108 3.84 0.95 0.02
N ALA A 109 3.48 -0.23 0.51
CA ALA A 109 4.31 -1.00 1.41
C ALA A 109 5.52 -1.65 0.68
N ASN A 110 5.43 -1.83 -0.64
CA ASN A 110 6.50 -2.37 -1.46
C ASN A 110 7.44 -1.26 -1.94
N GLU A 111 8.62 -1.18 -1.32
CA GLU A 111 9.62 -0.14 -1.63
C GLU A 111 10.09 -0.15 -3.09
N MET A 112 10.17 -1.33 -3.71
CA MET A 112 10.59 -1.46 -5.11
C MET A 112 9.55 -0.84 -6.04
N LEU A 113 8.26 -1.15 -5.85
CA LEU A 113 7.18 -0.56 -6.65
C LEU A 113 7.13 0.96 -6.48
N CYS A 114 7.25 1.45 -5.23
CA CYS A 114 7.35 2.88 -4.96
C CYS A 114 8.49 3.52 -5.75
N LYS A 115 9.69 2.95 -5.66
CA LYS A 115 10.89 3.46 -6.34
C LYS A 115 10.72 3.51 -7.86
N ILE A 116 10.09 2.49 -8.47
CA ILE A 116 9.80 2.49 -9.90
C ILE A 116 8.92 3.70 -10.27
N THR A 117 7.87 4.01 -9.51
CA THR A 117 6.97 5.12 -9.85
C THR A 117 7.67 6.48 -9.87
N LEU A 118 8.81 6.60 -9.19
CA LEU A 118 9.57 7.85 -9.10
C LEU A 118 10.67 8.00 -10.17
N TYR A 119 10.93 6.97 -10.98
CA TYR A 119 11.90 7.09 -12.06
C TYR A 119 11.45 8.14 -13.07
N LYS A 120 12.35 9.04 -13.46
CA LYS A 120 12.04 10.08 -14.45
C LYS A 120 11.87 9.52 -15.86
N ARG A 121 12.59 8.44 -16.15
CA ARG A 121 12.56 7.75 -17.43
C ARG A 121 13.07 6.32 -17.27
N ILE A 122 12.73 5.48 -18.24
CA ILE A 122 13.25 4.13 -18.40
C ILE A 122 13.88 3.99 -19.79
N ASP A 123 14.93 3.20 -19.86
CA ASP A 123 15.63 2.86 -21.09
C ASP A 123 15.59 1.34 -21.28
N PHE A 124 14.94 0.92 -22.34
CA PHE A 124 14.91 -0.49 -22.77
C PHE A 124 16.00 -0.67 -23.81
N PRO A 125 17.13 -1.33 -23.47
CA PRO A 125 18.25 -1.49 -24.38
C PRO A 125 17.89 -2.32 -25.61
N VAL A 126 18.64 -2.13 -26.70
CA VAL A 126 18.54 -2.97 -27.90
C VAL A 126 18.95 -4.40 -27.56
N THR A 127 18.08 -5.36 -27.90
CA THR A 127 18.32 -6.79 -27.79
C THR A 127 17.89 -7.47 -29.08
N GLU A 128 18.16 -8.78 -29.23
CA GLU A 128 17.65 -9.57 -30.35
C GLU A 128 16.12 -9.53 -30.44
N LYS A 129 15.45 -9.55 -29.28
CA LYS A 129 13.99 -9.56 -29.15
C LYS A 129 13.37 -8.17 -28.98
N LEU A 130 14.19 -7.14 -28.86
CA LEU A 130 13.79 -5.74 -28.84
C LEU A 130 14.75 -4.92 -29.72
N PRO A 131 14.71 -5.11 -31.05
CA PRO A 131 15.79 -4.67 -31.96
C PRO A 131 15.95 -3.16 -32.10
N LYS A 132 14.99 -2.37 -31.62
CA LYS A 132 15.06 -0.89 -31.66
C LYS A 132 15.34 -0.28 -30.29
N GLY A 133 15.23 -1.07 -29.21
CA GLY A 133 15.18 -0.53 -27.88
C GLY A 133 14.02 0.47 -27.69
N LYS A 134 13.86 1.03 -26.54
CA LYS A 134 12.84 2.07 -26.24
C LYS A 134 13.34 3.00 -25.14
N LEU A 135 13.02 4.26 -25.24
CA LEU A 135 13.25 5.27 -24.21
C LEU A 135 11.92 5.93 -23.87
N GLU A 136 11.49 5.79 -22.63
CA GLU A 136 10.20 6.29 -22.19
C GLU A 136 10.35 7.23 -20.99
N ASN A 137 9.67 8.36 -21.04
CA ASN A 137 9.64 9.32 -19.93
C ASN A 137 8.42 9.07 -19.04
N ASN A 138 8.57 9.32 -17.75
CA ASN A 138 7.47 9.27 -16.81
C ASN A 138 6.41 10.34 -17.15
N ILE A 139 5.14 9.94 -17.10
CA ILE A 139 4.01 10.83 -17.39
C ILE A 139 3.47 11.55 -16.16
N MET A 140 3.89 11.12 -14.95
CA MET A 140 3.42 11.68 -13.69
C MET A 140 4.17 12.98 -13.35
N LYS A 141 3.42 14.08 -13.15
CA LYS A 141 3.99 15.40 -12.93
C LYS A 141 4.29 15.73 -11.46
N ILE A 142 3.84 14.89 -10.52
CA ILE A 142 4.03 15.08 -9.07
C ILE A 142 5.37 14.50 -8.55
N ILE A 143 6.07 13.73 -9.37
CA ILE A 143 7.35 13.11 -9.02
C ILE A 143 8.48 14.16 -8.87
N PRO A 144 9.60 13.84 -8.21
CA PRO A 144 10.73 14.76 -8.06
C PRO A 144 11.22 15.35 -9.40
N GLY A 145 11.18 16.67 -9.51
CA GLY A 145 11.54 17.42 -10.71
C GLY A 145 10.42 17.56 -11.74
N GLY A 146 9.21 17.09 -11.45
CA GLY A 146 8.01 17.38 -12.22
C GLY A 146 7.45 18.76 -11.92
N GLU A 147 6.43 19.17 -12.69
CA GLU A 147 5.79 20.50 -12.59
C GLU A 147 5.09 20.71 -11.23
N TYR A 148 4.55 19.64 -10.63
CA TYR A 148 3.85 19.62 -9.34
C TYR A 148 4.62 18.78 -8.32
N ALA A 149 5.96 18.78 -8.37
CA ALA A 149 6.78 17.95 -7.50
C ALA A 149 6.44 18.16 -6.02
N TYR A 150 6.19 17.05 -5.30
CA TYR A 150 5.93 17.07 -3.87
C TYR A 150 7.10 16.44 -3.11
N GLU A 151 7.67 17.18 -2.17
CA GLU A 151 8.92 16.82 -1.48
C GLU A 151 8.85 15.48 -0.75
N TYR A 152 7.70 15.17 -0.14
CA TYR A 152 7.51 13.98 0.70
C TYR A 152 6.93 12.78 -0.07
N LEU A 153 6.82 12.85 -1.40
CA LEU A 153 6.23 11.79 -2.20
C LEU A 153 7.03 10.49 -2.11
N VAL A 154 6.35 9.40 -1.78
CA VAL A 154 6.90 8.02 -1.72
C VAL A 154 6.62 7.26 -3.01
N GLY A 155 5.46 7.49 -3.62
CA GLY A 155 5.06 6.86 -4.86
C GLY A 155 3.70 7.34 -5.34
N CYS A 156 3.38 7.11 -6.61
CA CYS A 156 2.10 7.52 -7.18
C CYS A 156 1.76 6.74 -8.45
N LYS A 157 0.48 6.79 -8.84
CA LYS A 157 0.00 6.31 -10.15
C LYS A 157 -1.17 7.16 -10.60
N THR A 158 -1.10 7.65 -11.84
CA THR A 158 -2.18 8.36 -12.52
C THR A 158 -3.07 7.40 -13.31
N GLY A 159 -4.33 7.77 -13.50
CA GLY A 159 -5.25 7.16 -14.44
C GLY A 159 -6.06 8.24 -15.17
N TYR A 160 -6.40 7.97 -16.43
CA TYR A 160 -7.30 8.83 -17.19
C TYR A 160 -8.11 7.99 -18.17
N THR A 161 -9.40 8.23 -18.20
CA THR A 161 -10.31 7.89 -19.28
C THR A 161 -11.32 9.03 -19.43
N ASP A 162 -12.03 9.08 -20.56
CA ASP A 162 -13.05 10.14 -20.77
C ASP A 162 -14.18 10.06 -19.75
N ILE A 163 -14.47 8.86 -19.23
CA ILE A 163 -15.50 8.63 -18.22
C ILE A 163 -14.97 8.90 -16.82
N ALA A 164 -13.81 8.36 -16.47
CA ALA A 164 -13.22 8.48 -15.13
C ALA A 164 -12.53 9.84 -14.89
N ARG A 165 -12.26 10.61 -15.94
CA ARG A 165 -11.47 11.84 -15.91
C ARG A 165 -10.08 11.59 -15.30
N SER A 166 -9.46 12.62 -14.75
CA SER A 166 -8.13 12.51 -14.13
C SER A 166 -8.23 11.91 -12.73
N CYS A 167 -7.50 10.80 -12.52
CA CYS A 167 -7.39 10.13 -11.23
C CYS A 167 -5.92 10.07 -10.79
N LEU A 168 -5.69 10.12 -9.48
CA LEU A 168 -4.36 9.98 -8.89
C LEU A 168 -4.44 9.25 -7.55
N VAL A 169 -3.69 8.17 -7.43
CA VAL A 169 -3.41 7.50 -6.16
C VAL A 169 -1.96 7.76 -5.80
N SER A 170 -1.70 8.23 -4.59
CA SER A 170 -0.36 8.63 -4.18
C SER A 170 -0.13 8.38 -2.69
N CYS A 171 1.13 8.22 -2.33
CA CYS A 171 1.59 8.10 -0.95
C CYS A 171 2.68 9.11 -0.67
N ALA A 172 2.61 9.75 0.48
CA ALA A 172 3.66 10.64 0.99
C ALA A 172 4.03 10.26 2.41
N GLU A 173 5.28 10.50 2.80
CA GLU A 173 5.77 10.26 4.16
C GLU A 173 6.49 11.47 4.72
N LYS A 174 6.07 11.92 5.88
CA LYS A 174 6.70 13.01 6.61
C LYS A 174 6.76 12.68 8.09
N GLU A 175 7.95 12.81 8.69
CA GLU A 175 8.17 12.57 10.13
C GLU A 175 7.68 11.18 10.60
N GLY A 176 7.83 10.16 9.73
CA GLY A 176 7.42 8.79 10.01
C GLY A 176 5.91 8.53 9.92
N MET A 177 5.11 9.50 9.50
CA MET A 177 3.70 9.34 9.18
C MET A 177 3.53 9.20 7.68
N LYS A 178 2.93 8.07 7.23
CA LYS A 178 2.55 7.84 5.83
C LYS A 178 1.09 8.21 5.61
N LEU A 179 0.83 8.94 4.56
CA LEU A 179 -0.53 9.27 4.11
C LEU A 179 -0.73 8.73 2.70
N ILE A 180 -1.90 8.16 2.44
CA ILE A 180 -2.36 7.79 1.11
C ILE A 180 -3.45 8.74 0.70
N CYS A 181 -3.30 9.34 -0.47
CA CYS A 181 -4.28 10.23 -1.06
C CYS A 181 -4.83 9.63 -2.35
N VAL A 182 -6.16 9.65 -2.49
CA VAL A 182 -6.86 9.19 -3.68
C VAL A 182 -7.76 10.31 -4.18
N VAL A 183 -7.44 10.84 -5.36
CA VAL A 183 -8.24 11.81 -6.09
C VAL A 183 -8.84 11.11 -7.30
N MET A 184 -10.16 11.23 -7.48
CA MET A 184 -10.91 10.59 -8.58
C MET A 184 -11.79 11.61 -9.27
N HIS A 185 -11.98 11.42 -10.57
CA HIS A 185 -12.90 12.18 -11.42
C HIS A 185 -12.64 13.69 -11.41
N ASP A 186 -11.37 14.05 -11.48
CA ASP A 186 -10.92 15.44 -11.46
C ASP A 186 -10.52 15.95 -12.85
N GLU A 187 -10.40 17.25 -13.01
CA GLU A 187 -9.92 17.88 -14.24
C GLU A 187 -8.40 18.13 -14.16
N SER A 188 -7.69 17.77 -15.23
CA SER A 188 -6.24 18.04 -15.28
C SER A 188 -5.97 19.56 -15.39
N PRO A 189 -5.06 20.13 -14.59
CA PRO A 189 -4.07 19.46 -13.71
C PRO A 189 -4.47 19.40 -12.22
N TYR A 190 -5.72 19.66 -11.87
CA TYR A 190 -6.17 19.81 -10.48
C TYR A 190 -5.94 18.57 -9.61
N GLN A 191 -5.96 17.35 -10.19
CA GLN A 191 -5.64 16.12 -9.45
C GLN A 191 -4.28 16.19 -8.71
N TYR A 192 -3.31 16.96 -9.23
CA TYR A 192 -2.02 17.15 -8.56
C TYR A 192 -2.11 18.20 -7.44
N GLN A 193 -2.83 19.31 -7.70
CA GLN A 193 -2.99 20.40 -6.75
C GLN A 193 -3.81 19.95 -5.54
N ASP A 194 -4.90 19.23 -5.77
CA ASP A 194 -5.76 18.69 -4.72
C ASP A 194 -5.01 17.63 -3.89
N THR A 195 -4.23 16.76 -4.55
CA THR A 195 -3.38 15.80 -3.84
C THR A 195 -2.39 16.51 -2.91
N ILE A 196 -1.72 17.56 -3.37
CA ILE A 196 -0.77 18.34 -2.54
C ILE A 196 -1.50 19.00 -1.38
N ALA A 197 -2.64 19.64 -1.64
CA ALA A 197 -3.44 20.29 -0.60
C ALA A 197 -3.92 19.29 0.47
N LEU A 198 -4.33 18.09 0.06
CA LEU A 198 -4.74 17.02 0.96
C LEU A 198 -3.59 16.48 1.80
N PHE A 199 -2.41 16.29 1.23
CA PHE A 199 -1.22 15.91 1.99
C PHE A 199 -0.82 16.98 3.00
N ASP A 200 -0.78 18.25 2.57
CA ASP A 200 -0.47 19.38 3.46
C ASP A 200 -1.49 19.50 4.59
N TYR A 201 -2.77 19.31 4.29
CA TYR A 201 -3.82 19.25 5.31
C TYR A 201 -3.57 18.10 6.29
N GLY A 202 -3.32 16.89 5.79
CA GLY A 202 -3.09 15.72 6.62
C GLY A 202 -1.89 15.91 7.57
N PHE A 203 -0.73 16.30 7.04
CA PHE A 203 0.49 16.52 7.84
C PHE A 203 0.39 17.71 8.79
N SER A 204 -0.41 18.73 8.47
CA SER A 204 -0.58 19.90 9.32
C SER A 204 -1.56 19.68 10.47
N ASN A 205 -2.57 18.81 10.27
CA ASN A 205 -3.66 18.66 11.22
C ASN A 205 -3.61 17.37 12.04
N PHE A 206 -2.81 16.38 11.63
CA PHE A 206 -2.69 15.11 12.33
C PHE A 206 -1.26 14.83 12.76
N GLU A 207 -1.12 13.99 13.76
CA GLU A 207 0.19 13.54 14.24
C GLU A 207 0.17 12.06 14.63
N LYS A 208 1.35 11.44 14.53
CA LYS A 208 1.62 10.09 14.95
C LYS A 208 2.07 10.07 16.40
N ILE A 209 1.31 9.43 17.28
CA ILE A 209 1.63 9.30 18.71
C ILE A 209 2.07 7.87 18.99
N ASN A 210 3.29 7.69 19.47
CA ASN A 210 3.79 6.38 19.87
C ASN A 210 3.12 5.94 21.16
N VAL A 211 2.37 4.83 21.12
CA VAL A 211 1.57 4.39 22.27
C VAL A 211 2.45 3.89 23.41
N SER A 212 3.52 3.15 23.13
CA SER A 212 4.38 2.60 24.19
C SER A 212 5.05 3.67 25.07
N LYS A 213 5.20 4.89 24.53
CA LYS A 213 5.79 6.03 25.26
C LYS A 213 4.76 6.88 25.99
N THR A 214 3.48 6.75 25.64
CA THR A 214 2.42 7.67 26.09
C THR A 214 1.37 6.98 26.97
N GLU A 215 1.13 5.67 26.75
CA GLU A 215 0.14 4.90 27.47
C GLU A 215 0.53 4.70 28.94
N THR A 216 -0.32 5.14 29.84
CA THR A 216 -0.12 5.02 31.29
C THR A 216 -1.28 4.30 32.01
N LYS A 217 -2.45 4.22 31.37
CA LYS A 217 -3.66 3.68 31.98
C LYS A 217 -3.56 2.19 32.31
N TYR A 218 -2.95 1.42 31.43
CA TYR A 218 -2.82 -0.04 31.60
C TYR A 218 -1.57 -0.44 32.37
N ASN A 219 -0.64 0.50 32.59
CA ASN A 219 0.54 0.35 33.43
C ASN A 219 1.34 -0.95 33.17
N ILE A 220 1.45 -1.33 31.90
CA ILE A 220 1.97 -2.63 31.45
C ILE A 220 3.46 -2.77 31.83
N ASP A 221 4.23 -1.68 31.73
CA ASP A 221 5.65 -1.66 32.06
C ASP A 221 5.90 -1.48 33.58
N ASN A 222 4.88 -1.13 34.35
CA ASN A 222 4.92 -0.87 35.78
C ASN A 222 4.04 -1.85 36.56
N THR A 223 4.00 -3.10 36.19
CA THR A 223 3.19 -4.11 36.85
C THR A 223 3.72 -4.36 38.26
N GLY A 224 3.35 -3.50 39.23
CA GLY A 224 3.50 -3.74 40.65
C GLY A 224 2.85 -5.04 41.13
N LEU A 225 2.15 -5.76 40.28
CA LEU A 225 1.60 -7.10 40.52
C LEU A 225 2.68 -8.19 40.65
N PHE A 226 3.89 -7.97 40.12
CA PHE A 226 5.01 -8.92 40.15
C PHE A 226 6.24 -8.37 40.85
N TYR A 227 6.18 -7.13 41.37
CA TYR A 227 7.25 -6.56 42.19
C TYR A 227 7.08 -7.06 43.65
N SER A 228 7.40 -8.32 43.89
CA SER A 228 7.68 -8.71 45.30
C SER A 228 9.06 -8.16 45.63
N GLY A 229 9.12 -7.22 46.56
CA GLY A 229 10.36 -6.54 46.98
C GLY A 229 11.43 -7.43 47.64
N ASN A 230 11.45 -8.71 47.33
CA ASN A 230 12.39 -9.73 47.81
C ASN A 230 12.89 -10.56 46.62
N ASP A 231 13.34 -9.93 45.53
CA ASP A 231 14.02 -10.62 44.47
C ASP A 231 15.41 -11.09 44.91
N LEU A 232 15.47 -12.32 45.40
CA LEU A 232 16.73 -13.03 45.74
C LEU A 232 17.66 -13.25 44.53
N PHE A 233 17.18 -12.99 43.31
CA PHE A 233 17.91 -13.28 42.05
C PHE A 233 18.00 -12.07 41.08
N GLY A 234 17.73 -10.86 41.52
CA GLY A 234 18.02 -9.58 40.88
C GLY A 234 17.79 -9.52 39.36
N SER A 235 16.72 -8.91 38.95
CA SER A 235 16.25 -8.53 37.61
C SER A 235 15.06 -9.33 37.08
N SER A 236 13.88 -9.16 37.67
CA SER A 236 12.65 -9.54 36.96
C SER A 236 12.40 -8.53 35.83
N GLN A 237 12.60 -8.96 34.59
CA GLN A 237 12.11 -8.24 33.43
C GLN A 237 10.57 -8.23 33.45
N PRO A 238 9.89 -7.17 33.06
CA PRO A 238 8.45 -7.17 32.95
C PRO A 238 7.98 -8.30 32.04
N PHE A 239 6.97 -9.04 32.47
CA PHE A 239 6.44 -10.19 31.73
C PHE A 239 5.69 -9.81 30.47
N LEU A 240 5.18 -8.57 30.39
CA LEU A 240 4.46 -7.99 29.28
C LEU A 240 5.13 -6.67 28.87
N SER A 241 5.09 -6.37 27.57
CA SER A 241 5.54 -5.10 27.02
C SER A 241 4.63 -4.63 25.90
N LEU A 242 4.49 -3.31 25.76
CA LEU A 242 3.87 -2.71 24.59
C LEU A 242 4.83 -2.77 23.41
N ASN A 243 4.30 -3.07 22.21
CA ASN A 243 5.09 -3.00 20.99
C ASN A 243 5.60 -1.57 20.78
N GLN A 244 6.91 -1.42 20.58
CA GLN A 244 7.59 -0.11 20.50
C GLN A 244 7.27 0.65 19.21
N ASP A 245 6.85 -0.05 18.17
CA ASP A 245 6.60 0.52 16.85
C ASP A 245 5.12 0.88 16.63
N ASP A 246 4.23 0.44 17.54
CA ASP A 246 2.81 0.69 17.41
C ASP A 246 2.45 2.12 17.81
N PHE A 247 1.51 2.71 17.08
CA PHE A 247 1.12 4.10 17.22
C PHE A 247 -0.37 4.31 16.94
N ILE A 248 -0.85 5.48 17.33
CA ILE A 248 -2.14 6.01 16.90
C ILE A 248 -1.96 7.30 16.13
N ILE A 249 -2.93 7.64 15.28
CA ILE A 249 -2.99 8.93 14.58
C ILE A 249 -4.09 9.77 15.22
N MET A 250 -3.72 10.95 15.71
CA MET A 250 -4.65 11.87 16.36
C MET A 250 -4.63 13.25 15.70
N PRO A 251 -5.74 14.00 15.73
CA PRO A 251 -5.69 15.41 15.42
C PRO A 251 -4.72 16.14 16.37
N ARG A 252 -3.90 17.05 15.85
CA ARG A 252 -2.98 17.86 16.67
C ARG A 252 -3.68 18.74 17.72
N THR A 253 -5.00 18.91 17.59
CA THR A 253 -5.84 19.64 18.54
C THR A 253 -6.34 18.77 19.70
N ALA A 254 -6.13 17.47 19.66
CA ALA A 254 -6.54 16.51 20.66
C ALA A 254 -5.31 15.95 21.40
N SER A 255 -5.51 15.50 22.63
CA SER A 255 -4.49 14.79 23.42
C SER A 255 -4.69 13.28 23.31
N PHE A 256 -3.66 12.50 23.65
CA PHE A 256 -3.76 11.03 23.74
C PHE A 256 -4.88 10.59 24.70
N ASP A 257 -5.09 11.33 25.79
CA ASP A 257 -6.09 11.00 26.82
C ASP A 257 -7.54 11.19 26.32
N ASP A 258 -7.75 11.91 25.20
CA ASP A 258 -9.07 12.06 24.58
C ASP A 258 -9.49 10.79 23.81
N ALA A 259 -8.56 9.89 23.52
CA ALA A 259 -8.84 8.61 22.87
C ALA A 259 -9.42 7.60 23.86
N LYS A 260 -10.54 6.98 23.49
CA LYS A 260 -11.12 5.87 24.26
C LYS A 260 -10.39 4.58 23.89
N SER A 261 -9.99 3.83 24.90
CA SER A 261 -9.30 2.55 24.71
C SER A 261 -10.18 1.37 25.08
N SER A 262 -10.02 0.28 24.35
CA SER A 262 -10.60 -1.05 24.63
C SER A 262 -9.54 -2.13 24.47
N ILE A 263 -9.62 -3.19 25.27
CA ILE A 263 -8.66 -4.29 25.22
C ILE A 263 -9.35 -5.55 24.71
N SER A 264 -8.68 -6.27 23.80
CA SER A 264 -9.06 -7.60 23.33
C SER A 264 -7.96 -8.58 23.68
N TYR A 265 -8.33 -9.75 24.18
CA TYR A 265 -7.42 -10.87 24.45
C TYR A 265 -7.43 -11.91 23.31
N ASP A 266 -8.30 -11.74 22.32
CA ASP A 266 -8.29 -12.53 21.10
C ASP A 266 -7.35 -11.83 20.10
N THR A 267 -6.13 -12.34 20.02
CA THR A 267 -5.05 -11.74 19.22
C THR A 267 -4.77 -12.53 17.94
N GLY A 268 -5.24 -13.77 17.86
CA GLY A 268 -4.87 -14.69 16.78
C GLY A 268 -3.36 -15.04 16.73
N ASN A 269 -2.56 -14.59 17.73
CA ASN A 269 -1.12 -14.77 17.77
C ASN A 269 -0.65 -15.18 19.17
N GLU A 270 0.01 -16.34 19.28
CA GLU A 270 0.47 -16.93 20.55
C GLU A 270 1.53 -16.08 21.29
N ASN A 271 2.23 -15.20 20.60
CA ASN A 271 3.23 -14.31 21.18
C ASN A 271 2.65 -12.99 21.71
N GLN A 272 1.35 -12.78 21.50
CA GLN A 272 0.63 -11.58 21.92
C GLN A 272 -0.34 -11.90 23.04
N ALA A 273 -0.28 -11.14 24.13
CA ALA A 273 -1.18 -11.28 25.26
C ALA A 273 -2.51 -10.55 25.05
N ALA A 274 -2.48 -9.42 24.36
CA ALA A 274 -3.66 -8.59 24.08
C ALA A 274 -3.39 -7.60 22.94
N ILE A 275 -4.47 -6.98 22.45
CA ILE A 275 -4.45 -5.80 21.60
C ILE A 275 -5.27 -4.72 22.31
N ILE A 276 -4.71 -3.52 22.44
CA ILE A 276 -5.42 -2.34 22.93
C ILE A 276 -5.75 -1.47 21.72
N SER A 277 -7.03 -1.34 21.42
CA SER A 277 -7.54 -0.51 20.33
C SER A 277 -7.99 0.85 20.86
N TYR A 278 -7.75 1.90 20.08
CA TYR A 278 -8.09 3.28 20.41
C TYR A 278 -9.07 3.85 19.40
N THR A 279 -10.05 4.62 19.91
CA THR A 279 -11.02 5.36 19.10
C THR A 279 -11.08 6.81 19.55
N TYR A 280 -11.22 7.73 18.61
CA TYR A 280 -11.47 9.15 18.86
C TYR A 280 -12.75 9.56 18.13
N HIS A 281 -13.75 10.10 18.84
CA HIS A 281 -15.09 10.35 18.28
C HIS A 281 -15.69 9.15 17.55
N ASP A 282 -15.50 7.94 18.12
CA ASP A 282 -15.92 6.64 17.60
C ASP A 282 -15.25 6.22 16.26
N ILE A 283 -14.23 6.95 15.83
CA ILE A 283 -13.37 6.62 14.69
C ILE A 283 -12.15 5.84 15.22
N PRO A 284 -11.82 4.66 14.68
CA PRO A 284 -10.59 3.97 15.03
C PRO A 284 -9.37 4.81 14.65
N VAL A 285 -8.48 5.05 15.62
CA VAL A 285 -7.26 5.86 15.42
C VAL A 285 -5.98 5.04 15.52
N GLY A 286 -6.09 3.76 15.85
CA GLY A 286 -4.99 2.81 15.88
C GLY A 286 -5.09 1.83 17.04
N SER A 287 -4.06 1.02 17.20
CA SER A 287 -3.96 0.02 18.24
C SER A 287 -2.51 -0.21 18.68
N VAL A 288 -2.31 -0.86 19.82
CA VAL A 288 -1.01 -1.34 20.27
C VAL A 288 -1.10 -2.80 20.67
N ARG A 289 -0.10 -3.57 20.27
CA ARG A 289 0.05 -4.98 20.64
C ARG A 289 0.74 -5.06 22.00
N VAL A 290 0.21 -5.91 22.86
CA VAL A 290 0.80 -6.27 24.14
C VAL A 290 1.49 -7.62 23.99
N ASN A 291 2.80 -7.63 23.97
CA ASN A 291 3.60 -8.83 23.73
C ASN A 291 4.08 -9.44 25.06
N PHE A 292 4.29 -10.76 25.08
CA PHE A 292 5.05 -11.42 26.15
C PHE A 292 6.54 -11.05 26.01
N SER A 293 7.15 -10.57 27.11
CA SER A 293 8.55 -10.16 27.15
C SER A 293 9.54 -11.33 27.25
N VAL A 294 9.04 -12.55 27.48
CA VAL A 294 9.89 -13.75 27.52
C VAL A 294 10.02 -14.26 26.08
N ASN A 295 11.21 -14.07 25.48
CA ASN A 295 11.60 -14.88 24.35
C ASN A 295 11.50 -16.35 24.80
N ARG A 296 10.52 -17.07 24.30
CA ARG A 296 10.65 -18.52 24.22
C ARG A 296 11.84 -18.76 23.29
N GLU A 297 13.04 -18.89 23.87
CA GLU A 297 14.13 -19.52 23.15
C GLU A 297 13.55 -20.82 22.60
N GLU A 298 13.67 -20.97 21.30
CA GLU A 298 13.34 -22.18 20.55
C GLU A 298 14.18 -23.35 21.09
N ASN A 299 13.72 -23.97 22.15
CA ASN A 299 14.09 -25.32 22.52
C ASN A 299 13.07 -26.27 21.90
N SER A 300 12.93 -26.23 20.58
CA SER A 300 12.22 -27.24 19.83
C SER A 300 13.22 -28.34 19.45
N LEU A 301 13.19 -29.42 20.18
CA LEU A 301 13.83 -30.70 19.84
C LEU A 301 13.15 -31.44 18.69
N PHE A 302 12.18 -30.81 18.02
CA PHE A 302 11.47 -31.37 16.86
C PHE A 302 11.23 -30.27 15.81
N ASP A 303 12.25 -30.04 14.96
CA ASP A 303 12.11 -29.33 13.70
C ASP A 303 11.27 -30.18 12.74
N ILE A 304 10.00 -29.83 12.58
CA ILE A 304 9.24 -30.14 11.38
C ILE A 304 8.94 -28.78 10.73
N GLN A 305 9.74 -28.43 9.73
CA GLN A 305 9.41 -27.30 8.86
C GLN A 305 8.29 -27.72 7.92
N PRO A 306 7.14 -27.04 7.91
CA PRO A 306 6.28 -27.06 6.76
C PRO A 306 6.81 -26.01 5.79
N ASP A 307 7.19 -26.43 4.59
CA ASP A 307 7.40 -25.54 3.45
C ASP A 307 6.13 -24.73 3.20
N GLY A 308 6.13 -23.48 3.60
CA GLY A 308 5.07 -22.52 3.37
C GLY A 308 5.69 -21.18 3.00
N GLU A 309 5.46 -20.72 1.78
CA GLU A 309 5.80 -19.40 1.32
C GLU A 309 5.30 -18.35 2.31
N VAL A 310 6.24 -17.56 2.83
CA VAL A 310 5.92 -16.41 3.68
C VAL A 310 5.38 -15.31 2.76
N LEU A 311 4.06 -15.19 2.71
CA LEU A 311 3.42 -14.01 2.17
C LEU A 311 3.89 -12.78 2.97
N PRO A 312 4.14 -11.63 2.34
CA PRO A 312 4.50 -10.41 3.07
C PRO A 312 3.43 -10.12 4.10
N GLN A 313 3.83 -10.02 5.37
CA GLN A 313 2.91 -9.63 6.44
C GLN A 313 2.32 -8.26 6.08
N GLU A 314 1.00 -8.20 5.98
CA GLU A 314 0.28 -6.94 5.89
C GLU A 314 0.71 -6.08 7.08
N SER A 315 1.15 -4.86 6.80
CA SER A 315 1.47 -3.93 7.87
C SER A 315 0.15 -3.57 8.58
N ASP A 316 -0.02 -4.01 9.83
CA ASP A 316 -1.14 -3.65 10.73
C ASP A 316 -1.10 -2.16 11.12
N GLN A 317 -0.73 -1.29 10.18
CA GLN A 317 -0.64 0.14 10.45
C GLN A 317 -2.04 0.75 10.46
N PRO A 318 -2.38 1.56 11.47
CA PRO A 318 -3.68 2.20 11.54
C PRO A 318 -3.91 3.10 10.34
N VAL A 319 -5.12 3.03 9.79
CA VAL A 319 -5.55 3.86 8.66
C VAL A 319 -6.73 4.71 9.10
N ILE A 320 -6.58 6.02 8.97
CA ILE A 320 -7.67 6.97 9.17
C ILE A 320 -8.12 7.44 7.79
N PHE A 321 -9.41 7.25 7.52
CA PHE A 321 -10.03 7.76 6.31
C PHE A 321 -10.63 9.14 6.59
N VAL A 322 -10.12 10.17 5.90
CA VAL A 322 -10.70 11.51 5.93
C VAL A 322 -11.53 11.69 4.68
N ASN A 323 -12.85 11.73 4.83
CA ASN A 323 -13.75 12.02 3.72
C ASN A 323 -13.83 13.54 3.52
N VAL A 324 -13.17 14.05 2.51
CA VAL A 324 -13.07 15.50 2.23
C VAL A 324 -14.41 16.12 1.87
N ALA A 325 -15.38 15.34 1.36
CA ALA A 325 -16.72 15.83 1.10
C ALA A 325 -17.45 16.34 2.37
N LEU A 326 -17.00 15.90 3.56
CA LEU A 326 -17.53 16.37 4.86
C LEU A 326 -16.82 17.63 5.40
N ILE A 327 -15.72 18.07 4.77
CA ILE A 327 -14.91 19.21 5.21
C ILE A 327 -15.30 20.48 4.44
N LEU A 328 -15.95 20.34 3.29
CA LEU A 328 -16.37 21.45 2.43
C LEU A 328 -17.83 21.89 2.66
N ILE A 329 -18.51 21.41 3.70
CA ILE A 329 -19.77 21.89 4.23
C ILE A 329 -19.50 22.59 5.57
#